data_bbfbd0d9073189f6471ecb1f37466f1f
#
_entry.id   bbfbd0d9073189f6471ecb1f37466f1f
#
_cell.length_a   1.000
_cell.length_b   1.000
_cell.length_c   1.000
_cell.angle_alpha   90.00
_cell.angle_beta   90.00
_cell.angle_gamma   90.00
#
_symmetry.space_group_name_H-M   'P 1'
#
loop_
_entity.id
_entity.type
_entity.pdbx_description
1 polymer ?
#
loop_
_entity_poly.entity_id
_entity_poly.type
_entity_poly.pdbx_seq_one_letter_code
_entity_poly.pdbx_strand_id
1 'polypeptide(L)'
;MPTMWQRDLEQDRARLTDWLRRQLPDANDLRITDLVAPQSSGFSNDTLLFDLEFAQNGRPQREALVVRIEPMGEKVFPEYDLGLQYRTMQMLAATDVPVPRLRWIEPDDRSVLGGAFYVMHQVRGRVPTDQPPYHAGGWMTEAAPAERAAIWWGGVEMLVRIHRLDYRALGFQFLEQPQLGATPLDWQIAYYERYLEWAARGRPQPTAEAAFEWLKRHKPSGEPTGLCWGDARIGNIIFDDTTPAAVLDWEMVTLGSPEMDLGWSIFLDRHHSEGLEVPRLEGFPSYAETVARYEALSGHRVRHLEYYQVFAGFRFAVIMARIAQQMVIYGVMDEPSGREFELNNTVTRLLAKLLDLPSPAATTG
;
A
#
# COMPACT_ATOMS: atom_id res chain seq x y z
N MET A 1 15.40 1.07 8.88
CA MET A 1 15.26 -0.06 9.84
C MET A 1 16.05 -1.22 9.26
N PRO A 2 16.68 -2.10 10.10
CA PRO A 2 17.20 -3.34 9.56
C PRO A 2 16.03 -4.07 8.90
N THR A 3 16.27 -4.67 7.75
CA THR A 3 15.32 -5.61 7.13
C THR A 3 14.95 -6.63 8.20
N MET A 4 13.68 -6.72 8.59
CA MET A 4 13.21 -7.62 9.65
C MET A 4 13.51 -9.09 9.33
N TRP A 5 13.82 -9.38 8.06
CA TRP A 5 14.25 -10.66 7.56
C TRP A 5 15.52 -10.51 6.72
N GLN A 6 16.59 -11.21 7.09
CA GLN A 6 17.84 -11.22 6.29
C GLN A 6 17.74 -12.29 5.21
N ARG A 7 17.63 -11.88 3.94
CA ARG A 7 17.76 -12.75 2.79
C ARG A 7 19.23 -12.98 2.45
N ASP A 8 19.56 -14.19 2.04
CA ASP A 8 20.86 -14.47 1.43
C ASP A 8 20.84 -14.02 -0.04
N LEU A 9 21.22 -12.75 -0.29
CA LEU A 9 21.18 -12.15 -1.61
C LEU A 9 22.07 -12.86 -2.65
N GLU A 10 23.15 -13.51 -2.23
CA GLU A 10 24.00 -14.32 -3.14
C GLU A 10 23.27 -15.57 -3.60
N GLN A 11 22.63 -16.27 -2.68
CA GLN A 11 21.82 -17.45 -2.99
C GLN A 11 20.60 -17.06 -3.85
N ASP A 12 19.90 -16.00 -3.47
CA ASP A 12 18.76 -15.48 -4.24
C ASP A 12 19.17 -15.08 -5.66
N ARG A 13 20.33 -14.41 -5.83
CA ARG A 13 20.87 -14.05 -7.13
C ARG A 13 21.14 -15.28 -8.00
N ALA A 14 21.76 -16.30 -7.43
CA ALA A 14 22.04 -17.54 -8.15
C ALA A 14 20.75 -18.22 -8.65
N ARG A 15 19.77 -18.42 -7.74
CA ARG A 15 18.49 -19.07 -8.04
C ARG A 15 17.66 -18.26 -9.03
N LEU A 16 17.58 -16.94 -8.85
CA LEU A 16 16.89 -16.04 -9.77
C LEU A 16 17.53 -16.04 -11.14
N THR A 17 18.89 -16.08 -11.24
CA THR A 17 19.59 -16.19 -12.51
C THR A 17 19.22 -17.48 -13.24
N ASP A 18 19.19 -18.61 -12.56
CA ASP A 18 18.80 -19.90 -13.15
C ASP A 18 17.33 -19.92 -13.58
N TRP A 19 16.44 -19.28 -12.82
CA TRP A 19 15.05 -19.10 -13.19
C TRP A 19 14.92 -18.21 -14.45
N LEU A 20 15.62 -17.09 -14.52
CA LEU A 20 15.63 -16.17 -15.66
C LEU A 20 16.18 -16.83 -16.95
N ARG A 21 17.15 -17.74 -16.85
CA ARG A 21 17.61 -18.54 -18.01
C ARG A 21 16.50 -19.39 -18.61
N ARG A 22 15.58 -19.91 -17.76
CA ARG A 22 14.40 -20.64 -18.24
C ARG A 22 13.38 -19.72 -18.93
N GLN A 23 13.28 -18.44 -18.49
CA GLN A 23 12.38 -17.46 -19.11
C GLN A 23 12.94 -16.88 -20.42
N LEU A 24 14.25 -16.94 -20.62
CA LEU A 24 14.96 -16.38 -21.78
C LEU A 24 15.89 -17.45 -22.42
N PRO A 25 15.32 -18.54 -22.98
CA PRO A 25 16.11 -19.67 -23.47
C PRO A 25 17.06 -19.30 -24.61
N ASP A 26 16.73 -18.26 -25.39
CA ASP A 26 17.54 -17.78 -26.52
C ASP A 26 18.56 -16.70 -26.12
N ALA A 27 18.64 -16.35 -24.84
CA ALA A 27 19.60 -15.36 -24.35
C ALA A 27 20.95 -16.01 -24.04
N ASN A 28 22.03 -15.33 -24.43
CA ASN A 28 23.40 -15.69 -24.08
C ASN A 28 23.96 -14.69 -23.06
N ASP A 29 25.00 -15.09 -22.33
CA ASP A 29 25.69 -14.25 -21.34
C ASP A 29 24.80 -13.60 -20.30
N LEU A 30 23.70 -14.30 -19.92
CA LEU A 30 22.73 -13.80 -18.96
C LEU A 30 23.35 -13.73 -17.56
N ARG A 31 23.29 -12.53 -16.97
CA ARG A 31 23.75 -12.26 -15.62
C ARG A 31 22.88 -11.22 -14.93
N ILE A 32 22.74 -11.34 -13.61
CA ILE A 32 22.19 -10.33 -12.73
C ILE A 32 23.35 -9.53 -12.14
N THR A 33 23.25 -8.21 -12.20
CA THR A 33 24.14 -7.28 -11.51
C THR A 33 23.36 -6.54 -10.42
N ASP A 34 24.05 -6.17 -9.35
CA ASP A 34 23.56 -5.25 -8.31
C ASP A 34 22.19 -5.65 -7.69
N LEU A 35 22.01 -6.96 -7.37
CA LEU A 35 20.82 -7.39 -6.60
C LEU A 35 20.85 -6.76 -5.21
N VAL A 36 19.94 -5.81 -4.96
CA VAL A 36 19.90 -5.02 -3.72
C VAL A 36 18.48 -4.88 -3.19
N ALA A 37 18.36 -4.84 -1.86
CA ALA A 37 17.11 -4.42 -1.22
C ALA A 37 17.04 -2.87 -1.20
N PRO A 38 15.90 -2.24 -1.50
CA PRO A 38 15.75 -0.80 -1.39
C PRO A 38 15.90 -0.35 0.07
N GLN A 39 16.40 0.87 0.27
CA GLN A 39 16.59 1.44 1.62
C GLN A 39 15.27 1.62 2.39
N SER A 40 14.16 1.78 1.68
CA SER A 40 12.81 1.87 2.22
C SER A 40 11.94 0.85 1.50
N SER A 41 11.77 -0.35 2.06
CA SER A 41 10.75 -1.30 1.65
C SER A 41 9.56 -1.23 2.61
N GLY A 42 8.35 -1.43 2.09
CA GLY A 42 7.16 -1.61 2.93
C GLY A 42 7.29 -2.84 3.85
N PHE A 43 6.35 -2.98 4.78
CA PHE A 43 6.34 -4.09 5.75
C PHE A 43 5.69 -5.37 5.21
N SER A 44 5.01 -5.31 4.05
CA SER A 44 4.14 -6.38 3.58
C SER A 44 4.81 -7.35 2.62
N ASN A 45 5.68 -6.87 1.72
CA ASN A 45 6.33 -7.68 0.70
C ASN A 45 7.82 -7.42 0.63
N ASP A 46 8.62 -8.46 0.35
CA ASP A 46 10.03 -8.28 0.04
C ASP A 46 10.19 -7.69 -1.36
N THR A 47 11.08 -6.72 -1.49
CA THR A 47 11.38 -6.07 -2.77
C THR A 47 12.87 -6.08 -3.02
N LEU A 48 13.29 -6.54 -4.20
CA LEU A 48 14.68 -6.46 -4.63
C LEU A 48 14.77 -5.76 -5.98
N LEU A 49 15.83 -4.99 -6.15
CA LEU A 49 16.17 -4.26 -7.37
C LEU A 49 17.37 -4.93 -8.02
N PHE A 50 17.38 -5.05 -9.34
CA PHE A 50 18.51 -5.61 -10.07
C PHE A 50 18.54 -5.15 -11.52
N ASP A 51 19.73 -5.21 -12.11
CA ASP A 51 19.88 -5.11 -13.55
C ASP A 51 20.11 -6.50 -14.15
N LEU A 52 19.37 -6.78 -15.21
CA LEU A 52 19.51 -7.98 -16.03
C LEU A 52 20.27 -7.64 -17.30
N GLU A 53 21.45 -8.22 -17.47
CA GLU A 53 22.24 -8.11 -18.69
C GLU A 53 22.23 -9.44 -19.44
N PHE A 54 22.03 -9.38 -20.75
CA PHE A 54 22.06 -10.57 -21.62
C PHE A 54 22.30 -10.17 -23.08
N ALA A 55 22.66 -11.13 -23.92
CA ALA A 55 22.73 -10.94 -25.36
C ALA A 55 21.59 -11.70 -26.05
N GLN A 56 20.83 -11.04 -26.91
CA GLN A 56 19.76 -11.64 -27.69
C GLN A 56 19.94 -11.29 -29.17
N ASN A 57 19.93 -12.28 -30.04
CA ASN A 57 20.21 -12.12 -31.48
C ASN A 57 21.53 -11.39 -31.74
N GLY A 58 22.56 -11.67 -30.94
CA GLY A 58 23.89 -11.06 -31.05
C GLY A 58 23.96 -9.59 -30.57
N ARG A 59 22.91 -9.06 -29.96
CA ARG A 59 22.86 -7.69 -29.45
C ARG A 59 22.81 -7.68 -27.92
N PRO A 60 23.66 -6.87 -27.27
CA PRO A 60 23.57 -6.72 -25.81
C PRO A 60 22.28 -6.00 -25.40
N GLN A 61 21.68 -6.48 -24.34
CA GLN A 61 20.49 -5.93 -23.72
C GLN A 61 20.77 -5.68 -22.22
N ARG A 62 20.14 -4.65 -21.66
CA ARG A 62 20.13 -4.38 -20.23
C ARG A 62 18.73 -3.91 -19.83
N GLU A 63 18.17 -4.55 -18.81
CA GLU A 63 16.86 -4.20 -18.23
C GLU A 63 17.04 -3.91 -16.74
N ALA A 64 16.59 -2.74 -16.29
CA ALA A 64 16.49 -2.42 -14.85
C ALA A 64 15.16 -2.96 -14.33
N LEU A 65 15.21 -3.86 -13.37
CA LEU A 65 14.08 -4.66 -12.93
C LEU A 65 13.86 -4.59 -11.40
N VAL A 66 12.63 -4.84 -11.00
CA VAL A 66 12.20 -5.02 -9.61
C VAL A 66 11.55 -6.38 -9.49
N VAL A 67 11.90 -7.14 -8.46
CA VAL A 67 11.15 -8.34 -8.08
C VAL A 67 10.43 -8.09 -6.75
N ARG A 68 9.12 -8.35 -6.74
CA ARG A 68 8.26 -8.35 -5.54
C ARG A 68 8.00 -9.80 -5.14
N ILE A 69 8.24 -10.12 -3.88
CA ILE A 69 8.25 -11.49 -3.36
C ILE A 69 7.30 -11.57 -2.17
N GLU A 70 6.51 -12.62 -2.10
CA GLU A 70 5.71 -12.92 -0.90
C GLU A 70 6.62 -13.11 0.30
N PRO A 71 6.32 -12.48 1.46
CA PRO A 71 7.17 -12.58 2.64
C PRO A 71 7.21 -14.02 3.18
N MET A 72 8.41 -14.50 3.50
CA MET A 72 8.61 -15.83 4.07
C MET A 72 8.32 -15.90 5.57
N GLY A 73 8.31 -14.78 6.26
CA GLY A 73 8.15 -14.67 7.71
C GLY A 73 6.73 -14.38 8.17
N GLU A 74 6.64 -13.67 9.29
CA GLU A 74 5.37 -13.21 9.84
C GLU A 74 4.67 -12.26 8.87
N LYS A 75 3.37 -12.44 8.71
CA LYS A 75 2.56 -11.71 7.74
C LYS A 75 1.86 -10.51 8.39
N VAL A 76 1.81 -9.39 7.67
CA VAL A 76 1.00 -8.22 8.03
C VAL A 76 -0.47 -8.52 7.73
N PHE A 77 -0.76 -9.02 6.54
CA PHE A 77 -2.11 -9.38 6.10
C PHE A 77 -2.42 -10.87 6.34
N PRO A 78 -3.69 -11.23 6.58
CA PRO A 78 -4.08 -12.64 6.72
C PRO A 78 -3.79 -13.46 5.46
N GLU A 79 -3.95 -12.85 4.31
CA GLU A 79 -3.79 -13.46 3.00
C GLU A 79 -2.87 -12.62 2.13
N TYR A 80 -2.06 -13.27 1.30
CA TYR A 80 -1.20 -12.65 0.30
C TYR A 80 -1.51 -13.25 -1.06
N ASP A 81 -1.78 -12.40 -2.04
CA ASP A 81 -2.01 -12.80 -3.43
C ASP A 81 -1.22 -11.87 -4.37
N LEU A 82 0.01 -12.28 -4.69
CA LEU A 82 0.82 -11.56 -5.68
C LEU A 82 0.27 -11.69 -7.11
N GLY A 83 -0.48 -12.75 -7.37
CA GLY A 83 -1.21 -12.92 -8.63
C GLY A 83 -2.28 -11.86 -8.81
N LEU A 84 -2.97 -11.49 -7.72
CA LEU A 84 -3.93 -10.39 -7.70
C LEU A 84 -3.26 -9.05 -8.08
N GLN A 85 -2.13 -8.72 -7.45
CA GLN A 85 -1.39 -7.49 -7.74
C GLN A 85 -0.92 -7.47 -9.20
N TYR A 86 -0.32 -8.58 -9.68
CA TYR A 86 0.14 -8.72 -11.06
C TYR A 86 -1.01 -8.55 -12.06
N ARG A 87 -2.11 -9.28 -11.86
CA ARG A 87 -3.30 -9.21 -12.71
C ARG A 87 -3.89 -7.81 -12.75
N THR A 88 -3.97 -7.14 -11.60
CA THR A 88 -4.46 -5.76 -11.51
C THR A 88 -3.62 -4.82 -12.37
N MET A 89 -2.30 -4.82 -12.22
CA MET A 89 -1.42 -3.99 -13.03
C MET A 89 -1.46 -4.36 -14.52
N GLN A 90 -1.60 -5.66 -14.85
CA GLN A 90 -1.75 -6.11 -16.23
C GLN A 90 -2.99 -5.50 -16.91
N MET A 91 -4.11 -5.43 -16.18
CA MET A 91 -5.34 -4.83 -16.69
C MET A 91 -5.25 -3.31 -16.78
N LEU A 92 -4.63 -2.67 -15.79
CA LEU A 92 -4.42 -1.22 -15.77
C LEU A 92 -3.45 -0.74 -16.85
N ALA A 93 -2.54 -1.56 -17.31
CA ALA A 93 -1.59 -1.23 -18.38
C ALA A 93 -2.26 -0.82 -19.72
N ALA A 94 -3.55 -1.16 -19.90
CA ALA A 94 -4.35 -0.75 -21.06
C ALA A 94 -5.13 0.56 -20.82
N THR A 95 -4.94 1.22 -19.68
CA THR A 95 -5.65 2.44 -19.26
C THR A 95 -4.70 3.64 -19.18
N ASP A 96 -5.22 4.79 -18.76
CA ASP A 96 -4.43 5.99 -18.48
C ASP A 96 -3.88 6.05 -17.04
N VAL A 97 -4.07 5.01 -16.25
CA VAL A 97 -3.44 4.84 -14.93
C VAL A 97 -2.03 4.28 -15.15
N PRO A 98 -0.96 5.06 -14.88
CA PRO A 98 0.39 4.59 -15.09
C PRO A 98 0.74 3.50 -14.05
N VAL A 99 1.20 2.35 -14.53
CA VAL A 99 1.71 1.25 -13.69
C VAL A 99 3.05 0.76 -14.24
N PRO A 100 3.92 0.15 -13.42
CA PRO A 100 5.13 -0.46 -13.90
C PRO A 100 4.86 -1.52 -14.98
N ARG A 101 5.68 -1.54 -16.02
CA ARG A 101 5.56 -2.56 -17.06
C ARG A 101 5.94 -3.93 -16.47
N LEU A 102 4.99 -4.84 -16.47
CA LEU A 102 5.19 -6.21 -16.01
C LEU A 102 6.08 -7.00 -16.95
N ARG A 103 6.84 -7.94 -16.39
CA ARG A 103 7.74 -8.79 -17.15
C ARG A 103 7.40 -10.27 -17.00
N TRP A 104 7.40 -10.81 -15.78
CA TRP A 104 7.11 -12.20 -15.48
C TRP A 104 6.42 -12.36 -14.13
N ILE A 105 5.77 -13.49 -13.92
CA ILE A 105 5.25 -13.94 -12.64
C ILE A 105 5.62 -15.41 -12.41
N GLU A 106 5.99 -15.74 -11.18
CA GLU A 106 6.17 -17.12 -10.71
C GLU A 106 5.26 -17.34 -9.48
N PRO A 107 4.08 -17.92 -9.70
CA PRO A 107 3.10 -18.09 -8.62
C PRO A 107 3.36 -19.34 -7.75
N ASP A 108 4.05 -20.36 -8.27
CA ASP A 108 4.05 -21.71 -7.71
C ASP A 108 5.42 -22.18 -7.21
N ASP A 109 6.51 -21.89 -7.95
CA ASP A 109 7.84 -22.40 -7.61
C ASP A 109 8.49 -21.62 -6.46
N ARG A 110 8.16 -22.03 -5.23
CA ARG A 110 8.69 -21.46 -3.99
C ARG A 110 10.20 -21.72 -3.81
N SER A 111 10.80 -22.62 -4.59
CA SER A 111 12.23 -22.95 -4.46
C SER A 111 13.15 -21.85 -4.97
N VAL A 112 12.64 -20.94 -5.80
CA VAL A 112 13.43 -19.85 -6.39
C VAL A 112 13.73 -18.78 -5.35
N LEU A 113 12.70 -18.13 -4.80
CA LEU A 113 12.87 -17.02 -3.84
C LEU A 113 12.10 -17.23 -2.51
N GLY A 114 11.68 -18.45 -2.20
CA GLY A 114 11.00 -18.79 -0.95
C GLY A 114 9.49 -18.49 -0.93
N GLY A 115 8.98 -17.72 -1.88
CA GLY A 115 7.58 -17.33 -2.02
C GLY A 115 7.21 -17.15 -3.48
N ALA A 116 5.91 -16.93 -3.78
CA ALA A 116 5.49 -16.43 -5.08
C ALA A 116 6.17 -15.09 -5.35
N PHE A 117 6.42 -14.76 -6.61
CA PHE A 117 7.00 -13.47 -6.96
C PHE A 117 6.59 -13.04 -8.37
N TYR A 118 6.68 -11.73 -8.61
CA TYR A 118 6.61 -11.19 -9.96
C TYR A 118 7.73 -10.19 -10.22
N VAL A 119 8.07 -10.04 -11.49
CA VAL A 119 9.13 -9.14 -11.97
C VAL A 119 8.51 -8.06 -12.84
N MET A 120 8.91 -6.82 -12.61
CA MET A 120 8.47 -5.65 -13.37
C MET A 120 9.67 -4.74 -13.67
N HIS A 121 9.52 -3.85 -14.65
CA HIS A 121 10.53 -2.85 -14.93
C HIS A 121 10.59 -1.79 -13.84
N GLN A 122 11.80 -1.31 -13.54
CA GLN A 122 11.97 -0.12 -12.71
C GLN A 122 11.38 1.10 -13.40
N VAL A 123 10.72 1.95 -12.62
CA VAL A 123 10.25 3.26 -13.05
C VAL A 123 11.15 4.32 -12.43
N ARG A 124 11.59 5.28 -13.22
CA ARG A 124 12.41 6.39 -12.75
C ARG A 124 11.54 7.38 -11.97
N GLY A 125 12.13 7.98 -10.95
CA GLY A 125 11.46 8.98 -10.12
C GLY A 125 11.65 8.75 -8.64
N ARG A 126 10.88 9.47 -7.83
CA ARG A 126 10.94 9.44 -6.36
C ARG A 126 9.54 9.23 -5.79
N VAL A 127 9.46 8.64 -4.61
CA VAL A 127 8.22 8.56 -3.81
C VAL A 127 8.33 9.48 -2.59
N PRO A 128 7.26 10.16 -2.17
CA PRO A 128 7.20 10.76 -0.83
C PRO A 128 7.39 9.68 0.23
N THR A 129 8.35 9.88 1.12
CA THR A 129 8.78 8.83 2.07
C THR A 129 7.84 8.72 3.27
N ASP A 130 7.71 7.50 3.80
CA ASP A 130 7.05 7.26 5.10
C ASP A 130 8.05 7.28 6.25
N GLN A 131 9.34 7.04 5.94
CA GLN A 131 10.42 7.01 6.92
C GLN A 131 11.66 7.76 6.41
N PRO A 132 11.87 8.97 6.92
CA PRO A 132 10.98 9.74 7.79
C PRO A 132 9.67 10.10 7.06
N PRO A 133 8.56 10.31 7.80
CA PRO A 133 7.31 10.80 7.22
C PRO A 133 7.51 12.10 6.46
N TYR A 134 6.91 12.22 5.29
CA TYR A 134 7.21 13.30 4.34
C TYR A 134 6.91 14.72 4.85
N HIS A 135 6.11 14.88 5.92
CA HIS A 135 5.96 16.17 6.61
C HIS A 135 7.06 16.46 7.63
N ALA A 136 7.82 15.44 8.05
CA ALA A 136 8.84 15.55 9.07
C ALA A 136 10.28 15.46 8.52
N GLY A 137 10.46 14.99 7.29
CA GLY A 137 11.79 14.83 6.70
C GLY A 137 11.78 14.33 5.25
N GLY A 138 12.98 14.06 4.74
CA GLY A 138 13.18 13.62 3.38
C GLY A 138 13.03 14.76 2.36
N TRP A 139 13.09 14.41 1.08
CA TRP A 139 13.13 15.38 -0.02
C TRP A 139 11.88 16.28 -0.12
N MET A 140 10.73 15.84 0.40
CA MET A 140 9.53 16.66 0.43
C MET A 140 9.68 17.92 1.31
N THR A 141 10.49 17.86 2.36
CA THR A 141 10.76 19.05 3.21
C THR A 141 11.64 20.07 2.50
N GLU A 142 12.44 19.63 1.53
CA GLU A 142 13.34 20.46 0.71
C GLU A 142 12.66 21.01 -0.54
N ALA A 143 11.61 20.36 -1.03
CA ALA A 143 10.85 20.75 -2.22
C ALA A 143 10.17 22.12 -2.02
N ALA A 144 9.97 22.89 -3.08
CA ALA A 144 9.24 24.15 -3.02
C ALA A 144 7.73 23.94 -2.74
N PRO A 145 7.03 24.88 -2.11
CA PRO A 145 5.59 24.76 -1.86
C PRO A 145 4.76 24.43 -3.11
N ALA A 146 5.11 24.99 -4.26
CA ALA A 146 4.44 24.70 -5.53
C ALA A 146 4.65 23.27 -6.02
N GLU A 147 5.83 22.68 -5.78
CA GLU A 147 6.14 21.28 -6.10
C GLU A 147 5.35 20.34 -5.20
N ARG A 148 5.27 20.64 -3.90
CA ARG A 148 4.44 19.88 -2.93
C ARG A 148 2.97 19.88 -3.33
N ALA A 149 2.43 21.05 -3.73
CA ALA A 149 1.07 21.17 -4.24
C ALA A 149 0.87 20.31 -5.50
N ALA A 150 1.81 20.37 -6.45
CA ALA A 150 1.74 19.57 -7.69
C ALA A 150 1.74 18.07 -7.42
N ILE A 151 2.60 17.60 -6.49
CA ILE A 151 2.64 16.19 -6.06
C ILE A 151 1.33 15.76 -5.43
N TRP A 152 0.76 16.56 -4.52
CA TRP A 152 -0.53 16.25 -3.92
C TRP A 152 -1.65 16.18 -4.96
N TRP A 153 -1.70 17.16 -5.86
CA TRP A 153 -2.69 17.16 -6.96
C TRP A 153 -2.51 16.02 -7.93
N GLY A 154 -1.26 15.62 -8.20
CA GLY A 154 -0.97 14.41 -8.97
C GLY A 154 -1.56 13.17 -8.33
N GLY A 155 -1.48 13.04 -7.00
CA GLY A 155 -2.14 11.97 -6.24
C GLY A 155 -3.67 11.98 -6.42
N VAL A 156 -4.30 13.15 -6.28
CA VAL A 156 -5.75 13.31 -6.50
C VAL A 156 -6.15 12.95 -7.93
N GLU A 157 -5.36 13.34 -8.94
CA GLU A 157 -5.61 12.97 -10.33
C GLU A 157 -5.54 11.45 -10.54
N MET A 158 -4.61 10.75 -9.88
CA MET A 158 -4.57 9.28 -9.95
C MET A 158 -5.81 8.64 -9.36
N LEU A 159 -6.32 9.13 -8.22
CA LEU A 159 -7.59 8.67 -7.66
C LEU A 159 -8.73 8.86 -8.67
N VAL A 160 -8.82 10.03 -9.30
CA VAL A 160 -9.86 10.32 -10.30
C VAL A 160 -9.76 9.37 -11.50
N ARG A 161 -8.56 9.10 -12.01
CA ARG A 161 -8.36 8.16 -13.13
C ARG A 161 -8.79 6.75 -12.76
N ILE A 162 -8.39 6.26 -11.59
CA ILE A 162 -8.76 4.93 -11.07
C ILE A 162 -10.28 4.82 -10.90
N HIS A 163 -10.90 5.79 -10.25
CA HIS A 163 -12.34 5.75 -9.94
C HIS A 163 -13.26 5.93 -11.16
N ARG A 164 -12.73 6.45 -12.27
CA ARG A 164 -13.47 6.58 -13.54
C ARG A 164 -13.48 5.30 -14.38
N LEU A 165 -12.65 4.33 -14.02
CA LEU A 165 -12.56 3.08 -14.76
C LEU A 165 -13.87 2.29 -14.64
N ASP A 166 -14.38 1.82 -15.77
CA ASP A 166 -15.42 0.80 -15.77
C ASP A 166 -14.79 -0.56 -15.42
N TYR A 167 -14.84 -0.90 -14.16
CA TYR A 167 -14.22 -2.12 -13.64
C TYR A 167 -14.78 -3.38 -14.30
N ARG A 168 -16.05 -3.37 -14.76
CA ARG A 168 -16.67 -4.51 -15.45
C ARG A 168 -16.17 -4.64 -16.88
N ALA A 169 -16.13 -3.54 -17.62
CA ALA A 169 -15.61 -3.52 -18.99
C ALA A 169 -14.12 -3.94 -19.02
N LEU A 170 -13.36 -3.59 -17.98
CA LEU A 170 -11.96 -3.98 -17.83
C LEU A 170 -11.77 -5.41 -17.27
N GLY A 171 -12.82 -6.09 -16.79
CA GLY A 171 -12.72 -7.46 -16.31
C GLY A 171 -12.31 -7.62 -14.85
N PHE A 172 -12.53 -6.60 -13.99
CA PHE A 172 -12.23 -6.65 -12.56
C PHE A 172 -13.29 -7.36 -11.70
N GLN A 173 -14.25 -8.08 -12.31
CA GLN A 173 -15.27 -8.82 -11.57
C GLN A 173 -14.70 -9.92 -10.65
N PHE A 174 -13.45 -10.32 -10.85
CA PHE A 174 -12.77 -11.23 -9.92
C PHE A 174 -12.57 -10.66 -8.51
N LEU A 175 -12.75 -9.33 -8.33
CA LEU A 175 -12.76 -8.67 -7.02
C LEU A 175 -14.13 -8.75 -6.33
N GLU A 176 -15.18 -9.20 -7.01
CA GLU A 176 -16.51 -9.33 -6.41
C GLU A 176 -16.53 -10.49 -5.40
N GLN A 177 -17.06 -10.22 -4.21
CA GLN A 177 -17.12 -11.17 -3.09
C GLN A 177 -18.56 -11.29 -2.54
N PRO A 178 -19.57 -11.66 -3.37
CA PRO A 178 -20.97 -11.66 -2.98
C PRO A 178 -21.28 -12.63 -1.82
N GLN A 179 -20.42 -13.59 -1.54
CA GLN A 179 -20.51 -14.50 -0.40
C GLN A 179 -20.28 -13.78 0.97
N LEU A 180 -19.69 -12.58 0.96
CA LEU A 180 -19.42 -11.80 2.18
C LEU A 180 -20.50 -10.77 2.49
N GLY A 181 -21.47 -10.54 1.58
CA GLY A 181 -22.54 -9.59 1.79
C GLY A 181 -23.12 -9.04 0.48
N ALA A 182 -24.13 -8.17 0.60
CA ALA A 182 -24.88 -7.64 -0.52
C ALA A 182 -24.14 -6.52 -1.28
N THR A 183 -23.23 -5.81 -0.60
CA THR A 183 -22.54 -4.64 -1.16
C THR A 183 -21.01 -4.77 -0.97
N PRO A 184 -20.21 -4.08 -1.80
CA PRO A 184 -18.76 -4.03 -1.59
C PRO A 184 -18.35 -3.56 -0.19
N LEU A 185 -19.09 -2.63 0.40
CA LEU A 185 -18.83 -2.20 1.78
C LEU A 185 -19.07 -3.32 2.79
N ASP A 186 -20.10 -4.17 2.58
CA ASP A 186 -20.31 -5.37 3.41
C ASP A 186 -19.12 -6.32 3.31
N TRP A 187 -18.57 -6.51 2.11
CA TRP A 187 -17.39 -7.36 1.90
C TRP A 187 -16.18 -6.85 2.68
N GLN A 188 -15.95 -5.54 2.62
CA GLN A 188 -14.84 -4.92 3.32
C GLN A 188 -15.02 -4.99 4.85
N ILE A 189 -16.22 -4.73 5.36
CA ILE A 189 -16.52 -4.86 6.79
C ILE A 189 -16.29 -6.30 7.25
N ALA A 190 -16.81 -7.30 6.52
CA ALA A 190 -16.62 -8.70 6.86
C ALA A 190 -15.16 -9.16 6.77
N TYR A 191 -14.40 -8.65 5.79
CA TYR A 191 -12.97 -8.94 5.68
C TYR A 191 -12.19 -8.37 6.87
N TYR A 192 -12.42 -7.09 7.22
CA TYR A 192 -11.68 -6.44 8.31
C TYR A 192 -12.16 -6.87 9.71
N GLU A 193 -13.37 -7.39 9.86
CA GLU A 193 -13.81 -8.09 11.08
C GLU A 193 -12.92 -9.31 11.35
N ARG A 194 -12.79 -10.18 10.35
CA ARG A 194 -11.90 -11.36 10.42
C ARG A 194 -10.43 -10.97 10.60
N TYR A 195 -10.01 -9.89 9.95
CA TYR A 195 -8.64 -9.40 10.09
C TYR A 195 -8.40 -8.89 11.52
N LEU A 196 -9.32 -8.16 12.13
CA LEU A 196 -9.22 -7.71 13.52
C LEU A 196 -9.13 -8.92 14.47
N GLU A 197 -9.99 -9.92 14.31
CA GLU A 197 -9.94 -11.16 15.10
C GLU A 197 -8.57 -11.86 15.00
N TRP A 198 -8.07 -12.01 13.78
CA TRP A 198 -6.78 -12.63 13.53
C TRP A 198 -5.61 -11.80 14.09
N ALA A 199 -5.64 -10.48 13.94
CA ALA A 199 -4.60 -9.58 14.45
C ALA A 199 -4.65 -9.48 15.97
N ALA A 200 -5.82 -9.48 16.57
CA ALA A 200 -6.00 -9.38 18.02
C ALA A 200 -5.41 -10.58 18.78
N ARG A 201 -5.38 -11.77 18.17
CA ARG A 201 -4.88 -13.01 18.83
C ARG A 201 -5.52 -13.25 20.21
N GLY A 202 -6.82 -12.94 20.35
CA GLY A 202 -7.55 -13.04 21.60
C GLY A 202 -7.25 -11.96 22.65
N ARG A 203 -6.45 -10.93 22.30
CA ARG A 203 -6.15 -9.77 23.17
C ARG A 203 -7.04 -8.58 22.83
N PRO A 204 -7.54 -7.82 23.81
CA PRO A 204 -8.39 -6.65 23.55
C PRO A 204 -7.70 -5.60 22.66
N GLN A 205 -8.48 -5.01 21.74
CA GLN A 205 -8.09 -3.91 20.87
C GLN A 205 -9.10 -2.76 21.01
N PRO A 206 -9.21 -2.10 22.18
CA PRO A 206 -10.37 -1.30 22.54
C PRO A 206 -10.69 -0.18 21.56
N THR A 207 -9.69 0.54 21.03
CA THR A 207 -9.93 1.62 20.07
C THR A 207 -10.41 1.06 18.71
N ALA A 208 -9.80 -0.02 18.22
CA ALA A 208 -10.21 -0.65 16.97
C ALA A 208 -11.60 -1.31 17.10
N GLU A 209 -11.89 -1.96 18.21
CA GLU A 209 -13.19 -2.57 18.51
C GLU A 209 -14.30 -1.50 18.59
N ALA A 210 -14.05 -0.38 19.29
CA ALA A 210 -14.99 0.73 19.36
C ALA A 210 -15.24 1.36 17.98
N ALA A 211 -14.20 1.52 17.18
CA ALA A 211 -14.31 2.02 15.80
C ALA A 211 -15.12 1.05 14.93
N PHE A 212 -14.90 -0.24 15.06
CA PHE A 212 -15.64 -1.25 14.31
C PHE A 212 -17.14 -1.25 14.67
N GLU A 213 -17.48 -1.13 15.96
CA GLU A 213 -18.87 -0.99 16.39
C GLU A 213 -19.52 0.31 15.89
N TRP A 214 -18.75 1.39 15.82
CA TRP A 214 -19.22 2.65 15.24
C TRP A 214 -19.50 2.48 13.74
N LEU A 215 -18.58 1.86 12.99
CA LEU A 215 -18.70 1.61 11.56
C LEU A 215 -19.94 0.77 11.21
N LYS A 216 -20.25 -0.25 12.01
CA LYS A 216 -21.45 -1.07 11.80
C LYS A 216 -22.74 -0.26 11.99
N ARG A 217 -22.77 0.65 12.97
CA ARG A 217 -23.93 1.47 13.28
C ARG A 217 -24.19 2.62 12.31
N HIS A 218 -23.12 3.14 11.69
CA HIS A 218 -23.19 4.32 10.83
C HIS A 218 -22.96 3.97 9.33
N LYS A 219 -23.06 2.69 9.00
CA LYS A 219 -22.81 2.22 7.64
C LYS A 219 -23.71 2.95 6.63
N PRO A 220 -23.12 3.65 5.63
CA PRO A 220 -23.88 4.29 4.57
C PRO A 220 -24.54 3.24 3.64
N SER A 221 -25.52 3.70 2.87
CA SER A 221 -26.23 2.87 1.89
C SER A 221 -26.41 3.59 0.58
N GLY A 222 -26.59 2.81 -0.51
CA GLY A 222 -26.82 3.36 -1.84
C GLY A 222 -25.56 3.97 -2.47
N GLU A 223 -24.38 3.52 -2.06
CA GLU A 223 -23.12 4.01 -2.58
C GLU A 223 -22.78 3.43 -3.95
N PRO A 224 -22.07 4.21 -4.79
CA PRO A 224 -21.58 3.69 -6.06
C PRO A 224 -20.52 2.61 -5.83
N THR A 225 -20.38 1.72 -6.80
CA THR A 225 -19.33 0.72 -6.83
C THR A 225 -18.35 1.05 -7.94
N GLY A 226 -17.09 1.25 -7.60
CA GLY A 226 -15.97 1.46 -8.51
C GLY A 226 -14.76 0.62 -8.11
N LEU A 227 -13.72 0.67 -8.93
CA LEU A 227 -12.41 0.15 -8.56
C LEU A 227 -11.79 1.08 -7.52
N CYS A 228 -11.33 0.52 -6.42
CA CYS A 228 -10.56 1.22 -5.39
C CYS A 228 -9.14 0.67 -5.34
N TRP A 229 -8.18 1.56 -5.26
CA TRP A 229 -6.76 1.19 -5.16
C TRP A 229 -6.42 0.53 -3.82
N GLY A 230 -7.06 0.99 -2.74
CA GLY A 230 -6.97 0.40 -1.40
C GLY A 230 -5.89 1.00 -0.53
N ASP A 231 -4.63 1.11 -0.96
CA ASP A 231 -3.57 1.87 -0.26
C ASP A 231 -3.27 3.19 -0.99
N ALA A 232 -4.30 3.97 -1.14
CA ALA A 232 -4.38 5.20 -1.91
C ALA A 232 -3.66 6.37 -1.21
N ARG A 233 -2.36 6.52 -1.45
CA ARG A 233 -1.51 7.57 -0.85
C ARG A 233 -0.37 7.98 -1.76
N ILE A 234 0.11 9.22 -1.63
CA ILE A 234 1.20 9.75 -2.47
C ILE A 234 2.52 8.98 -2.28
N GLY A 235 2.74 8.34 -1.12
CA GLY A 235 3.89 7.47 -0.86
C GLY A 235 3.90 6.18 -1.70
N ASN A 236 2.81 5.86 -2.40
CA ASN A 236 2.71 4.75 -3.34
C ASN A 236 2.64 5.22 -4.81
N ILE A 237 3.07 6.45 -5.08
CA ILE A 237 3.20 6.99 -6.43
C ILE A 237 4.66 7.36 -6.67
N ILE A 238 5.24 6.85 -7.75
CA ILE A 238 6.52 7.34 -8.25
C ILE A 238 6.25 8.61 -9.04
N PHE A 239 6.96 9.70 -8.68
CA PHE A 239 6.92 10.96 -9.39
C PHE A 239 8.21 11.18 -10.16
N ASP A 240 8.11 11.45 -11.46
CA ASP A 240 9.18 12.02 -12.27
C ASP A 240 9.05 13.54 -12.17
N ASP A 241 9.96 14.18 -11.45
CA ASP A 241 9.81 15.51 -10.88
C ASP A 241 8.51 15.64 -10.06
N THR A 242 7.46 16.24 -10.61
CA THR A 242 6.15 16.40 -9.95
C THR A 242 5.02 15.64 -10.66
N THR A 243 5.35 14.92 -11.74
CA THR A 243 4.37 14.19 -12.56
C THR A 243 4.28 12.73 -12.11
N PRO A 244 3.08 12.19 -11.83
CA PRO A 244 2.90 10.77 -11.55
C PRO A 244 3.41 9.90 -12.70
N ALA A 245 4.40 9.05 -12.44
CA ALA A 245 5.03 8.13 -13.40
C ALA A 245 4.56 6.68 -13.22
N ALA A 246 4.23 6.27 -11.99
CA ALA A 246 3.63 4.96 -11.72
C ALA A 246 2.88 4.95 -10.39
N VAL A 247 1.73 4.27 -10.38
CA VAL A 247 0.95 3.92 -9.19
C VAL A 247 1.35 2.51 -8.75
N LEU A 248 1.74 2.37 -7.49
CA LEU A 248 2.29 1.15 -6.91
C LEU A 248 1.33 0.56 -5.87
N ASP A 249 1.68 -0.61 -5.37
CA ASP A 249 1.12 -1.25 -4.19
C ASP A 249 -0.39 -1.52 -4.26
N TRP A 250 -0.73 -2.45 -5.16
CA TRP A 250 -2.08 -2.90 -5.43
C TRP A 250 -2.55 -4.07 -4.55
N GLU A 251 -1.86 -4.29 -3.40
CA GLU A 251 -2.18 -5.42 -2.51
C GLU A 251 -3.54 -5.31 -1.80
N MET A 252 -4.03 -4.07 -1.64
CA MET A 252 -5.33 -3.79 -1.02
C MET A 252 -6.41 -3.43 -2.06
N VAL A 253 -6.17 -3.69 -3.34
CA VAL A 253 -7.12 -3.41 -4.42
C VAL A 253 -8.45 -4.10 -4.17
N THR A 254 -9.54 -3.38 -4.39
CA THR A 254 -10.89 -3.89 -4.13
C THR A 254 -11.95 -3.12 -4.92
N LEU A 255 -13.21 -3.55 -4.79
CA LEU A 255 -14.36 -2.76 -5.21
C LEU A 255 -14.95 -2.02 -4.00
N GLY A 256 -15.42 -0.80 -4.23
CA GLY A 256 -16.00 0.02 -3.16
C GLY A 256 -16.49 1.37 -3.65
N SER A 257 -16.92 2.21 -2.70
CA SER A 257 -17.14 3.62 -2.97
C SER A 257 -15.79 4.34 -3.19
N PRO A 258 -15.69 5.26 -4.15
CA PRO A 258 -14.50 6.10 -4.34
C PRO A 258 -14.04 6.82 -3.07
N GLU A 259 -14.96 7.11 -2.17
CA GLU A 259 -14.68 7.77 -0.89
C GLU A 259 -13.82 6.92 0.05
N MET A 260 -13.75 5.61 -0.18
CA MET A 260 -12.87 4.71 0.59
C MET A 260 -11.40 5.05 0.38
N ASP A 261 -10.98 5.29 -0.87
CA ASP A 261 -9.61 5.71 -1.18
C ASP A 261 -9.35 7.16 -0.80
N LEU A 262 -10.32 8.06 -1.02
CA LEU A 262 -10.18 9.47 -0.63
C LEU A 262 -10.05 9.60 0.91
N GLY A 263 -10.87 8.87 1.66
CA GLY A 263 -10.81 8.83 3.13
C GLY A 263 -9.48 8.25 3.62
N TRP A 264 -8.97 7.21 2.96
CA TRP A 264 -7.65 6.62 3.25
C TRP A 264 -6.54 7.63 3.00
N SER A 265 -6.51 8.27 1.82
CA SER A 265 -5.49 9.27 1.47
C SER A 265 -5.43 10.43 2.46
N ILE A 266 -6.60 10.97 2.85
CA ILE A 266 -6.68 12.04 3.84
C ILE A 266 -6.27 11.56 5.23
N PHE A 267 -6.69 10.37 5.65
CA PHE A 267 -6.33 9.84 6.95
C PHE A 267 -4.82 9.60 7.08
N LEU A 268 -4.18 9.05 6.04
CA LEU A 268 -2.73 8.81 6.04
C LEU A 268 -1.94 10.13 6.07
N ASP A 269 -2.39 11.17 5.35
CA ASP A 269 -1.77 12.49 5.42
C ASP A 269 -1.92 13.13 6.81
N ARG A 270 -3.10 12.97 7.44
CA ARG A 270 -3.29 13.36 8.85
C ARG A 270 -2.41 12.56 9.81
N HIS A 271 -2.24 11.26 9.55
CA HIS A 271 -1.32 10.44 10.33
C HIS A 271 0.13 10.97 10.24
N HIS A 272 0.59 11.36 9.03
CA HIS A 272 1.93 11.88 8.80
C HIS A 272 2.14 13.34 9.28
N SER A 273 1.08 14.02 9.68
CA SER A 273 1.12 15.38 10.21
C SER A 273 0.54 15.45 11.62
N GLU A 274 -0.77 15.52 11.75
CA GLU A 274 -1.51 15.63 13.01
C GLU A 274 -1.19 14.47 13.99
N GLY A 275 -1.11 13.24 13.48
CA GLY A 275 -0.79 12.06 14.29
C GLY A 275 0.61 12.10 14.89
N LEU A 276 1.56 12.72 14.21
CA LEU A 276 2.95 12.89 14.63
C LEU A 276 3.20 14.25 15.31
N GLU A 277 2.16 15.08 15.49
CA GLU A 277 2.26 16.42 16.05
C GLU A 277 3.24 17.35 15.28
N VAL A 278 3.34 17.12 13.96
CA VAL A 278 4.12 17.99 13.06
C VAL A 278 3.17 18.77 12.15
N PRO A 279 3.48 20.04 11.81
CA PRO A 279 2.64 20.80 10.89
C PRO A 279 2.69 20.21 9.49
N ARG A 280 1.56 20.25 8.79
CA ARG A 280 1.57 20.01 7.34
C ARG A 280 2.48 21.03 6.66
N LEU A 281 3.32 20.57 5.76
CA LEU A 281 4.22 21.45 5.01
C LEU A 281 3.42 22.46 4.20
N GLU A 282 3.95 23.67 4.11
CA GLU A 282 3.41 24.71 3.23
C GLU A 282 3.34 24.21 1.78
N GLY A 283 2.26 24.54 1.07
CA GLY A 283 2.00 24.11 -0.30
C GLY A 283 1.02 22.94 -0.40
N PHE A 284 0.85 22.13 0.66
CA PHE A 284 -0.20 21.12 0.66
C PHE A 284 -1.58 21.79 0.75
N PRO A 285 -2.50 21.52 -0.22
CA PRO A 285 -3.86 22.03 -0.15
C PRO A 285 -4.60 21.53 1.09
N SER A 286 -5.57 22.30 1.58
CA SER A 286 -6.45 21.82 2.65
C SER A 286 -7.26 20.60 2.21
N TYR A 287 -7.78 19.84 3.17
CA TYR A 287 -8.64 18.69 2.84
C TYR A 287 -9.95 19.12 2.17
N ALA A 288 -10.47 20.30 2.50
CA ALA A 288 -11.65 20.86 1.85
C ALA A 288 -11.37 21.18 0.36
N GLU A 289 -10.21 21.78 0.04
CA GLU A 289 -9.77 22.01 -1.34
C GLU A 289 -9.53 20.69 -2.08
N THR A 290 -8.97 19.68 -1.39
CA THR A 290 -8.75 18.34 -1.93
C THR A 290 -10.07 17.70 -2.36
N VAL A 291 -11.09 17.72 -1.48
CA VAL A 291 -12.44 17.22 -1.79
C VAL A 291 -13.06 17.99 -2.95
N ALA A 292 -13.05 19.32 -2.90
CA ALA A 292 -13.62 20.16 -3.96
C ALA A 292 -12.96 19.89 -5.32
N ARG A 293 -11.63 19.73 -5.35
CA ARG A 293 -10.88 19.39 -6.57
C ARG A 293 -11.22 17.99 -7.08
N TYR A 294 -11.30 17.02 -6.17
CA TYR A 294 -11.70 15.66 -6.52
C TYR A 294 -13.12 15.64 -7.14
N GLU A 295 -14.10 16.31 -6.52
CA GLU A 295 -15.46 16.41 -7.04
C GLU A 295 -15.49 17.07 -8.42
N ALA A 296 -14.77 18.18 -8.58
CA ALA A 296 -14.70 18.91 -9.85
C ALA A 296 -14.11 18.06 -10.98
N LEU A 297 -13.08 17.26 -10.68
CA LEU A 297 -12.41 16.41 -11.68
C LEU A 297 -13.19 15.13 -11.95
N SER A 298 -13.71 14.45 -10.93
CA SER A 298 -14.37 13.14 -11.06
C SER A 298 -15.83 13.26 -11.52
N GLY A 299 -16.50 14.35 -11.17
CA GLY A 299 -17.96 14.50 -11.26
C GLY A 299 -18.72 13.74 -10.17
N HIS A 300 -18.01 13.02 -9.28
CA HIS A 300 -18.59 12.32 -8.15
C HIS A 300 -18.72 13.26 -6.95
N ARG A 301 -19.91 13.31 -6.33
CA ARG A 301 -20.13 14.09 -5.12
C ARG A 301 -19.80 13.28 -3.87
N VAL A 302 -18.87 13.78 -3.08
CA VAL A 302 -18.45 13.17 -1.80
C VAL A 302 -19.53 13.39 -0.73
N ARG A 303 -19.97 12.30 -0.05
CA ARG A 303 -21.07 12.33 0.90
C ARG A 303 -20.73 11.81 2.29
N HIS A 304 -19.90 10.79 2.36
CA HIS A 304 -19.64 10.01 3.58
C HIS A 304 -18.17 10.00 3.99
N LEU A 305 -17.45 11.11 3.73
CA LEU A 305 -16.00 11.18 3.95
C LEU A 305 -15.62 10.90 5.42
N GLU A 306 -16.41 11.37 6.39
CA GLU A 306 -16.17 11.10 7.80
C GLU A 306 -16.20 9.60 8.10
N TYR A 307 -17.21 8.90 7.61
CA TYR A 307 -17.29 7.44 7.72
C TYR A 307 -16.04 6.76 7.17
N TYR A 308 -15.59 7.16 5.97
CA TYR A 308 -14.43 6.54 5.33
C TYR A 308 -13.11 6.95 5.96
N GLN A 309 -13.00 8.09 6.63
CA GLN A 309 -11.83 8.41 7.45
C GLN A 309 -11.77 7.54 8.71
N VAL A 310 -12.92 7.28 9.38
CA VAL A 310 -12.97 6.33 10.48
C VAL A 310 -12.64 4.92 10.00
N PHE A 311 -13.17 4.52 8.85
CA PHE A 311 -12.86 3.22 8.25
C PHE A 311 -11.37 3.09 7.92
N ALA A 312 -10.75 4.13 7.37
CA ALA A 312 -9.30 4.19 7.12
C ALA A 312 -8.51 4.02 8.42
N GLY A 313 -8.86 4.78 9.46
CA GLY A 313 -8.22 4.69 10.77
C GLY A 313 -8.36 3.30 11.40
N PHE A 314 -9.53 2.69 11.30
CA PHE A 314 -9.77 1.32 11.77
C PHE A 314 -8.90 0.30 11.01
N ARG A 315 -8.91 0.33 9.67
CA ARG A 315 -8.07 -0.52 8.82
C ARG A 315 -6.60 -0.40 9.21
N PHE A 316 -6.12 0.83 9.35
CA PHE A 316 -4.72 1.07 9.67
C PHE A 316 -4.38 0.68 11.12
N ALA A 317 -5.31 0.82 12.09
CA ALA A 317 -5.09 0.34 13.45
C ALA A 317 -4.91 -1.19 13.50
N VAL A 318 -5.67 -1.94 12.71
CA VAL A 318 -5.51 -3.40 12.59
C VAL A 318 -4.16 -3.76 11.96
N ILE A 319 -3.74 -3.04 10.93
CA ILE A 319 -2.40 -3.22 10.30
C ILE A 319 -1.29 -2.90 11.32
N MET A 320 -1.41 -1.80 12.07
CA MET A 320 -0.42 -1.41 13.08
C MET A 320 -0.28 -2.41 14.22
N ALA A 321 -1.37 -3.09 14.61
CA ALA A 321 -1.32 -4.17 15.58
C ALA A 321 -0.44 -5.33 15.08
N ARG A 322 -0.53 -5.68 13.79
CA ARG A 322 0.32 -6.71 13.19
C ARG A 322 1.78 -6.26 13.05
N ILE A 323 2.01 -5.00 12.66
CA ILE A 323 3.37 -4.43 12.59
C ILE A 323 4.02 -4.44 13.97
N ALA A 324 3.30 -4.05 15.03
CA ALA A 324 3.80 -4.10 16.41
C ALA A 324 4.24 -5.52 16.80
N GLN A 325 3.41 -6.53 16.49
CA GLN A 325 3.72 -7.93 16.77
C GLN A 325 4.93 -8.43 15.97
N GLN A 326 5.07 -8.03 14.71
CA GLN A 326 6.28 -8.33 13.93
C GLN A 326 7.53 -7.72 14.56
N MET A 327 7.46 -6.46 15.01
CA MET A 327 8.58 -5.80 15.68
C MET A 327 9.05 -6.57 16.94
N VAL A 328 8.11 -7.15 17.68
CA VAL A 328 8.45 -8.01 18.82
C VAL A 328 9.09 -9.32 18.35
N ILE A 329 8.50 -10.02 17.39
CA ILE A 329 8.99 -11.30 16.89
C ILE A 329 10.39 -11.19 16.31
N TYR A 330 10.68 -10.09 15.61
CA TYR A 330 12.01 -9.82 15.04
C TYR A 330 12.98 -9.11 16.00
N GLY A 331 12.60 -8.96 17.28
CA GLY A 331 13.48 -8.40 18.31
C GLY A 331 13.78 -6.90 18.17
N VAL A 332 12.95 -6.16 17.42
CA VAL A 332 13.04 -4.70 17.30
C VAL A 332 12.50 -4.02 18.55
N MET A 333 11.49 -4.63 19.18
CA MET A 333 10.89 -4.21 20.45
C MET A 333 10.80 -5.42 21.39
N ASP A 334 10.81 -5.16 22.70
CA ASP A 334 10.39 -6.17 23.68
C ASP A 334 8.84 -6.31 23.70
N GLU A 335 8.34 -7.36 24.33
CA GLU A 335 6.90 -7.66 24.34
C GLU A 335 6.07 -6.56 25.02
N PRO A 336 6.46 -6.00 26.20
CA PRO A 336 5.74 -4.88 26.81
C PRO A 336 5.68 -3.63 25.90
N SER A 337 6.80 -3.22 25.31
CA SER A 337 6.87 -2.08 24.38
C SER A 337 6.06 -2.32 23.11
N GLY A 338 6.11 -3.54 22.58
CA GLY A 338 5.32 -3.92 21.43
C GLY A 338 3.82 -3.89 21.73
N ARG A 339 3.40 -4.36 22.91
CA ARG A 339 2.02 -4.28 23.35
C ARG A 339 1.55 -2.85 23.57
N GLU A 340 2.37 -2.01 24.17
CA GLU A 340 2.08 -0.58 24.32
C GLU A 340 1.91 0.07 22.93
N PHE A 341 2.84 -0.19 22.01
CA PHE A 341 2.76 0.34 20.64
C PHE A 341 1.56 -0.19 19.86
N GLU A 342 1.15 -1.44 20.07
CA GLU A 342 -0.05 -2.03 19.49
C GLU A 342 -1.31 -1.23 19.87
N LEU A 343 -1.41 -0.80 21.12
CA LEU A 343 -2.59 -0.14 21.68
C LEU A 343 -2.55 1.39 21.57
N ASN A 344 -1.39 1.97 21.73
CA ASN A 344 -1.17 3.41 21.83
C ASN A 344 -0.11 3.87 20.82
N ASN A 345 -0.52 4.06 19.59
CA ASN A 345 0.30 4.62 18.53
C ASN A 345 -0.40 5.81 17.89
N THR A 346 0.27 6.45 16.94
CA THR A 346 -0.25 7.64 16.24
C THR A 346 -1.60 7.38 15.56
N VAL A 347 -1.80 6.18 15.02
CA VAL A 347 -3.05 5.79 14.34
C VAL A 347 -4.20 5.63 15.32
N THR A 348 -3.99 4.89 16.41
CA THR A 348 -5.04 4.66 17.42
C THR A 348 -5.42 5.95 18.13
N ARG A 349 -4.44 6.86 18.39
CA ARG A 349 -4.74 8.19 18.95
C ARG A 349 -5.57 9.06 17.98
N LEU A 350 -5.19 9.08 16.71
CA LEU A 350 -5.93 9.84 15.68
C LEU A 350 -7.34 9.26 15.48
N LEU A 351 -7.49 7.94 15.46
CA LEU A 351 -8.78 7.26 15.36
C LEU A 351 -9.66 7.54 16.58
N ALA A 352 -9.10 7.50 17.80
CA ALA A 352 -9.83 7.86 19.03
C ALA A 352 -10.34 9.31 18.98
N LYS A 353 -9.50 10.24 18.50
CA LYS A 353 -9.88 11.65 18.32
C LYS A 353 -11.03 11.81 17.30
N LEU A 354 -11.04 11.06 16.20
CA LEU A 354 -12.14 11.09 15.22
C LEU A 354 -13.46 10.61 15.79
N LEU A 355 -13.44 9.77 16.80
CA LEU A 355 -14.61 9.13 17.42
C LEU A 355 -15.00 9.76 18.77
N ASP A 356 -14.35 10.86 19.17
CA ASP A 356 -14.50 11.47 20.50
C ASP A 356 -14.32 10.45 21.66
N LEU A 357 -13.45 9.47 21.45
CA LEU A 357 -13.06 8.50 22.47
C LEU A 357 -11.94 9.04 23.36
N PRO A 358 -11.82 8.55 24.60
CA PRO A 358 -10.63 8.82 25.39
C PRO A 358 -9.36 8.41 24.62
N SER A 359 -8.30 9.24 24.73
CA SER A 359 -7.00 8.86 24.15
C SER A 359 -6.58 7.51 24.73
N PRO A 360 -6.03 6.59 23.91
CA PRO A 360 -5.49 5.33 24.41
C PRO A 360 -4.53 5.61 25.58
N ALA A 361 -4.81 5.01 26.74
CA ALA A 361 -3.96 5.17 27.90
C ALA A 361 -2.69 4.35 27.70
N ALA A 362 -1.55 4.87 28.20
CA ALA A 362 -0.36 4.06 28.39
C ALA A 362 -0.72 2.85 29.28
N THR A 363 -0.33 1.66 28.86
CA THR A 363 -0.51 0.46 29.70
C THR A 363 0.34 0.63 30.94
N THR A 364 -0.31 0.96 32.07
CA THR A 364 0.37 0.91 33.38
C THR A 364 0.73 -0.55 33.64
N GLY A 365 2.02 -0.89 33.44
CA GLY A 365 2.57 -2.20 33.75
C GLY A 365 2.48 -2.56 35.25
#